data_1101c38b8aa5c72c1e06ed95f57a2bad
#
_entry.id   1101c38b8aa5c72c1e06ed95f57a2bad
#
_cell.length_a   1.000
_cell.length_b   1.000
_cell.length_c   1.000
_cell.angle_alpha   90.00
_cell.angle_beta   90.00
_cell.angle_gamma   90.00
#
_symmetry.space_group_name_H-M   'P 1'
#
loop_
_entity.id
_entity.type
_entity.pdbx_description
1 polymer ?
#
loop_
_entity_poly.entity_id
_entity_poly.type
_entity_poly.pdbx_seq_one_letter_code
_entity_poly.pdbx_strand_id
1 'polypeptide(L)'
;LNELRKPIGDTEVALDGRRSSVRYRETNLGNLMADHILWQAKQLAPTYGAPIPDVAIQNGGGIRNDGVLAPGSVNLADIIDIAPYVNDLTVVHEVDRVTFKTVLENAVSRAAVGDSELGTGRFAQISGFSFVWSVSGNAQSLGSDCEMIVEGARIREVVLDNGEAIVSRGRVITGTSLNVATPDFTAFGGDQYCFGNAKVTQLGPEYN
;
A
#
# COMPACT_ATOMS: atom_id res chain seq x y z
N LEU A 1 -21.73 -17.71 -13.32
CA LEU A 1 -22.28 -16.62 -12.49
C LEU A 1 -22.70 -17.10 -11.08
N ASN A 2 -23.22 -18.32 -10.92
CA ASN A 2 -23.62 -18.84 -9.60
C ASN A 2 -22.42 -19.11 -8.67
N GLU A 3 -21.27 -19.53 -9.21
CA GLU A 3 -20.07 -19.81 -8.41
C GLU A 3 -19.51 -18.51 -7.79
N LEU A 4 -19.50 -17.39 -8.54
CA LEU A 4 -18.99 -16.11 -8.05
C LEU A 4 -19.81 -15.53 -6.88
N ARG A 5 -21.06 -15.97 -6.71
CA ARG A 5 -21.96 -15.50 -5.66
C ARG A 5 -22.00 -16.41 -4.43
N LYS A 6 -21.22 -17.50 -4.44
CA LYS A 6 -21.11 -18.35 -3.26
C LYS A 6 -20.37 -17.59 -2.15
N PRO A 7 -20.88 -17.62 -0.92
CA PRO A 7 -20.19 -17.05 0.22
C PRO A 7 -18.81 -17.67 0.39
N ILE A 8 -17.81 -16.81 0.65
CA ILE A 8 -16.44 -17.20 0.97
C ILE A 8 -16.06 -16.77 2.40
N GLY A 9 -16.86 -15.91 3.01
CA GLY A 9 -16.68 -15.40 4.36
C GLY A 9 -17.77 -14.42 4.73
N ASP A 10 -17.66 -13.84 5.90
CA ASP A 10 -18.57 -12.82 6.42
C ASP A 10 -17.78 -11.66 7.02
N THR A 11 -18.33 -10.44 6.96
CA THR A 11 -17.82 -9.28 7.67
C THR A 11 -18.83 -8.79 8.71
N GLU A 12 -18.36 -8.49 9.92
CA GLU A 12 -19.21 -7.95 11.00
C GLU A 12 -19.35 -6.42 10.89
N VAL A 13 -18.51 -5.77 10.10
CA VAL A 13 -18.47 -4.31 9.96
C VAL A 13 -18.60 -3.89 8.49
N ALA A 14 -19.08 -2.68 8.27
CA ALA A 14 -19.09 -2.08 6.94
C ALA A 14 -17.65 -1.77 6.50
N LEU A 15 -17.25 -2.17 5.28
CA LEU A 15 -15.92 -1.96 4.74
C LEU A 15 -15.94 -0.80 3.73
N ASP A 16 -15.22 0.28 4.04
CA ASP A 16 -15.19 1.51 3.23
C ASP A 16 -14.15 1.42 2.10
N GLY A 17 -14.62 1.18 0.87
CA GLY A 17 -13.82 1.19 -0.35
C GLY A 17 -14.08 2.41 -1.24
N ARG A 18 -14.81 3.41 -0.75
CA ARG A 18 -15.12 4.61 -1.54
C ARG A 18 -13.86 5.29 -2.01
N ARG A 19 -13.83 5.65 -3.29
CA ARG A 19 -12.72 6.38 -3.90
C ARG A 19 -12.36 7.65 -3.13
N SER A 20 -13.35 8.36 -2.61
CA SER A 20 -13.19 9.55 -1.77
C SER A 20 -12.61 9.25 -0.36
N SER A 21 -12.40 8.01 -0.01
CA SER A 21 -11.76 7.58 1.24
C SER A 21 -10.40 6.94 0.97
N VAL A 22 -10.35 5.80 0.26
CA VAL A 22 -9.14 4.98 0.08
C VAL A 22 -7.97 5.71 -0.60
N ARG A 23 -8.23 6.83 -1.28
CA ARG A 23 -7.22 7.64 -1.97
C ARG A 23 -6.70 8.82 -1.16
N TYR A 24 -7.16 9.00 0.09
CA TYR A 24 -6.83 10.17 0.92
C TYR A 24 -6.50 9.84 2.36
N ARG A 25 -7.02 8.73 2.84
CA ARG A 25 -6.92 8.34 4.24
C ARG A 25 -6.94 6.83 4.38
N GLU A 26 -6.52 6.38 5.51
CA GLU A 26 -6.72 5.03 5.98
C GLU A 26 -8.22 4.65 5.97
N THR A 27 -8.52 3.43 5.53
CA THR A 27 -9.84 2.82 5.64
C THR A 27 -9.72 1.38 6.09
N ASN A 28 -10.77 0.85 6.72
CA ASN A 28 -10.76 -0.54 7.17
C ASN A 28 -10.70 -1.54 6.01
N LEU A 29 -11.27 -1.23 4.83
CA LEU A 29 -11.07 -2.06 3.63
C LEU A 29 -9.62 -1.97 3.14
N GLY A 30 -9.03 -0.78 3.16
CA GLY A 30 -7.64 -0.58 2.78
C GLY A 30 -6.68 -1.37 3.68
N ASN A 31 -6.92 -1.34 5.00
CA ASN A 31 -6.17 -2.13 5.96
C ASN A 31 -6.30 -3.63 5.69
N LEU A 32 -7.54 -4.12 5.49
CA LEU A 32 -7.79 -5.53 5.17
C LEU A 32 -7.02 -5.97 3.93
N MET A 33 -7.00 -5.15 2.88
CA MET A 33 -6.26 -5.43 1.64
C MET A 33 -4.75 -5.48 1.87
N ALA A 34 -4.19 -4.53 2.61
CA ALA A 34 -2.77 -4.49 2.93
C ALA A 34 -2.37 -5.64 3.88
N ASP A 35 -3.21 -5.98 4.85
CA ASP A 35 -3.00 -7.12 5.75
C ASP A 35 -3.00 -8.44 4.97
N HIS A 36 -3.91 -8.60 4.00
CA HIS A 36 -3.92 -9.75 3.11
C HIS A 36 -2.60 -9.86 2.33
N ILE A 37 -2.15 -8.76 1.71
CA ILE A 37 -0.87 -8.72 0.97
C ILE A 37 0.30 -9.15 1.86
N LEU A 38 0.39 -8.60 3.08
CA LEU A 38 1.46 -8.94 4.00
C LEU A 38 1.41 -10.41 4.43
N TRP A 39 0.21 -10.88 4.77
CA TRP A 39 0.00 -12.26 5.18
C TRP A 39 0.33 -13.25 4.07
N GLN A 40 -0.22 -13.05 2.87
CA GLN A 40 -0.02 -13.92 1.72
C GLN A 40 1.46 -13.94 1.29
N ALA A 41 2.11 -12.77 1.24
CA ALA A 41 3.51 -12.67 0.89
C ALA A 41 4.41 -13.42 1.89
N LYS A 42 4.12 -13.33 3.19
CA LYS A 42 4.85 -14.11 4.22
C LYS A 42 4.72 -15.62 4.02
N GLN A 43 3.55 -16.11 3.55
CA GLN A 43 3.36 -17.55 3.28
C GLN A 43 4.12 -18.01 2.03
N LEU A 44 4.11 -17.18 0.97
CA LEU A 44 4.65 -17.54 -0.33
C LEU A 44 6.17 -17.29 -0.46
N ALA A 45 6.71 -16.28 0.21
CA ALA A 45 8.09 -15.84 0.08
C ALA A 45 9.11 -17.02 0.16
N PRO A 46 9.03 -17.97 1.11
CA PRO A 46 9.97 -19.09 1.17
C PRO A 46 9.94 -19.98 -0.07
N THR A 47 8.75 -20.19 -0.65
CA THR A 47 8.58 -21.03 -1.85
C THR A 47 9.27 -20.41 -3.07
N TYR A 48 9.29 -19.09 -3.15
CA TYR A 48 9.87 -18.33 -4.26
C TYR A 48 11.30 -17.85 -4.00
N GLY A 49 11.90 -18.22 -2.86
CA GLY A 49 13.24 -17.77 -2.47
C GLY A 49 13.33 -16.26 -2.25
N ALA A 50 12.22 -15.63 -1.89
CA ALA A 50 12.16 -14.23 -1.51
C ALA A 50 12.40 -14.08 0.00
N PRO A 51 12.91 -12.92 0.47
CA PRO A 51 12.96 -12.63 1.88
C PRO A 51 11.53 -12.47 2.43
N ILE A 52 11.35 -12.78 3.71
CA ILE A 52 10.08 -12.55 4.41
C ILE A 52 9.85 -11.03 4.47
N PRO A 53 8.70 -10.51 4.00
CA PRO A 53 8.43 -9.09 4.05
C PRO A 53 8.16 -8.62 5.49
N ASP A 54 8.65 -7.44 5.79
CA ASP A 54 8.44 -6.75 7.06
C ASP A 54 7.10 -6.02 7.07
N VAL A 55 6.77 -5.40 5.95
CA VAL A 55 5.61 -4.49 5.77
C VAL A 55 4.94 -4.72 4.42
N ALA A 56 3.71 -4.20 4.27
CA ALA A 56 3.03 -4.17 2.98
C ALA A 56 2.45 -2.79 2.65
N ILE A 57 2.35 -2.52 1.36
CA ILE A 57 1.74 -1.33 0.79
C ILE A 57 0.77 -1.74 -0.32
N GLN A 58 -0.49 -1.30 -0.21
CA GLN A 58 -1.49 -1.33 -1.26
C GLN A 58 -1.78 0.10 -1.70
N ASN A 59 -1.61 0.41 -2.98
CA ASN A 59 -2.04 1.71 -3.47
C ASN A 59 -3.58 1.82 -3.49
N GLY A 60 -4.14 2.91 -2.98
CA GLY A 60 -5.59 3.13 -2.92
C GLY A 60 -6.27 3.09 -4.29
N GLY A 61 -5.51 3.31 -5.37
CA GLY A 61 -5.96 3.15 -6.75
C GLY A 61 -6.26 1.72 -7.17
N GLY A 62 -5.71 0.73 -6.47
CA GLY A 62 -6.00 -0.69 -6.66
C GLY A 62 -7.39 -1.10 -6.14
N ILE A 63 -7.95 -0.34 -5.18
CA ILE A 63 -9.28 -0.58 -4.60
C ILE A 63 -10.32 0.11 -5.46
N ARG A 64 -11.27 -0.62 -6.04
CA ARG A 64 -12.07 -0.16 -7.19
C ARG A 64 -13.59 -0.21 -7.02
N ASN A 65 -14.12 -0.85 -5.98
CA ASN A 65 -15.56 -0.97 -5.75
C ASN A 65 -16.30 0.36 -5.55
N ASP A 66 -15.57 1.45 -5.25
CA ASP A 66 -16.08 2.82 -5.04
C ASP A 66 -17.37 2.86 -4.19
N GLY A 67 -17.42 2.04 -3.17
CA GLY A 67 -18.60 1.85 -2.33
C GLY A 67 -18.27 1.36 -0.94
N VAL A 68 -19.31 1.09 -0.19
CA VAL A 68 -19.22 0.46 1.12
C VAL A 68 -19.78 -0.94 1.02
N LEU A 69 -18.97 -1.95 1.29
CA LEU A 69 -19.46 -3.31 1.46
C LEU A 69 -20.14 -3.41 2.83
N ALA A 70 -21.44 -3.72 2.84
CA ALA A 70 -22.21 -3.82 4.07
C ALA A 70 -21.79 -5.04 4.91
N PRO A 71 -22.03 -5.02 6.23
CA PRO A 71 -21.88 -6.22 7.06
C PRO A 71 -22.73 -7.37 6.52
N GLY A 72 -22.20 -8.58 6.61
CA GLY A 72 -22.84 -9.81 6.14
C GLY A 72 -21.92 -10.65 5.28
N SER A 73 -22.53 -11.48 4.45
CA SER A 73 -21.81 -12.44 3.62
C SER A 73 -21.03 -11.77 2.51
N VAL A 74 -19.78 -12.20 2.33
CA VAL A 74 -18.86 -11.77 1.27
C VAL A 74 -18.68 -12.92 0.29
N ASN A 75 -18.66 -12.62 -0.98
CA ASN A 75 -18.51 -13.61 -2.05
C ASN A 75 -17.39 -13.21 -3.04
N LEU A 76 -17.03 -14.08 -3.95
CA LEU A 76 -15.95 -13.84 -4.90
C LEU A 76 -16.21 -12.64 -5.84
N ALA A 77 -17.49 -12.37 -6.17
CA ALA A 77 -17.83 -11.19 -6.99
C ALA A 77 -17.51 -9.89 -6.24
N ASP A 78 -17.74 -9.84 -4.93
CA ASP A 78 -17.36 -8.68 -4.10
C ASP A 78 -15.84 -8.46 -4.13
N ILE A 79 -15.06 -9.53 -4.06
CA ILE A 79 -13.58 -9.44 -4.13
C ILE A 79 -13.13 -8.94 -5.50
N ILE A 80 -13.72 -9.44 -6.58
CA ILE A 80 -13.42 -8.99 -7.96
C ILE A 80 -13.79 -7.51 -8.14
N ASP A 81 -14.89 -7.05 -7.56
CA ASP A 81 -15.27 -5.63 -7.61
C ASP A 81 -14.31 -4.76 -6.81
N ILE A 82 -13.79 -5.24 -5.68
CA ILE A 82 -12.80 -4.54 -4.87
C ILE A 82 -11.46 -4.49 -5.59
N ALA A 83 -10.99 -5.61 -6.13
CA ALA A 83 -9.65 -5.77 -6.74
C ALA A 83 -9.75 -6.45 -8.13
N PRO A 84 -10.19 -5.72 -9.16
CA PRO A 84 -10.41 -6.29 -10.50
C PRO A 84 -9.14 -6.50 -11.32
N TYR A 85 -8.01 -6.02 -10.85
CA TYR A 85 -6.74 -6.15 -11.57
C TYR A 85 -6.09 -7.50 -11.30
N VAL A 86 -5.55 -8.11 -12.35
CA VAL A 86 -4.73 -9.31 -12.25
C VAL A 86 -3.30 -8.86 -12.01
N ASN A 87 -2.97 -8.55 -10.77
CA ASN A 87 -1.61 -8.25 -10.35
C ASN A 87 -0.94 -9.50 -9.80
N ASP A 88 0.39 -9.56 -9.92
CA ASP A 88 1.19 -10.49 -9.13
C ASP A 88 1.56 -9.85 -7.78
N LEU A 89 1.52 -10.67 -6.75
CA LEU A 89 2.09 -10.31 -5.46
C LEU A 89 3.61 -10.33 -5.54
N THR A 90 4.26 -9.30 -5.01
CA THR A 90 5.72 -9.14 -5.07
C THR A 90 6.33 -8.86 -3.71
N VAL A 91 7.62 -9.13 -3.59
CA VAL A 91 8.47 -8.60 -2.51
C VAL A 91 9.57 -7.75 -3.13
N VAL A 92 9.65 -6.50 -2.72
CA VAL A 92 10.77 -5.58 -3.01
C VAL A 92 11.79 -5.74 -1.90
N HIS A 93 13.01 -6.15 -2.27
CA HIS A 93 14.05 -6.53 -1.30
C HIS A 93 14.83 -5.33 -0.79
N GLU A 94 15.19 -5.37 0.49
CA GLU A 94 16.20 -4.52 1.12
C GLU A 94 16.04 -3.02 0.80
N VAL A 95 14.81 -2.53 0.83
CA VAL A 95 14.49 -1.12 0.65
C VAL A 95 15.10 -0.33 1.82
N ASP A 96 16.09 0.51 1.54
CA ASP A 96 16.68 1.35 2.58
C ASP A 96 15.67 2.36 3.13
N ARG A 97 15.89 2.85 4.34
CA ARG A 97 14.93 3.70 5.07
C ARG A 97 14.71 5.07 4.41
N VAL A 98 15.68 5.57 3.65
CA VAL A 98 15.55 6.83 2.90
C VAL A 98 14.62 6.61 1.71
N THR A 99 14.84 5.54 0.95
CA THR A 99 13.96 5.11 -0.14
C THR A 99 12.55 4.82 0.39
N PHE A 100 12.43 4.12 1.52
CA PHE A 100 11.11 3.84 2.12
C PHE A 100 10.37 5.13 2.50
N LYS A 101 11.05 6.10 3.13
CA LYS A 101 10.45 7.43 3.39
C LYS A 101 10.04 8.12 2.10
N THR A 102 10.88 8.08 1.05
CA THR A 102 10.58 8.68 -0.26
C THR A 102 9.32 8.07 -0.90
N VAL A 103 9.15 6.77 -0.79
CA VAL A 103 7.94 6.05 -1.21
C VAL A 103 6.71 6.56 -0.47
N LEU A 104 6.79 6.73 0.85
CA LEU A 104 5.68 7.26 1.64
C LEU A 104 5.39 8.75 1.36
N GLU A 105 6.42 9.57 1.12
CA GLU A 105 6.26 10.95 0.68
C GLU A 105 5.52 11.03 -0.67
N ASN A 106 5.81 10.11 -1.61
CA ASN A 106 5.06 9.99 -2.85
C ASN A 106 3.60 9.62 -2.58
N ALA A 107 3.34 8.65 -1.69
CA ALA A 107 1.99 8.22 -1.35
C ALA A 107 1.10 9.38 -0.87
N VAL A 108 1.64 10.31 -0.10
CA VAL A 108 0.91 11.47 0.44
C VAL A 108 1.10 12.75 -0.37
N SER A 109 1.88 12.71 -1.47
CA SER A 109 2.25 13.93 -2.23
C SER A 109 1.06 14.66 -2.82
N ARG A 110 0.00 13.94 -3.18
CA ARG A 110 -1.24 14.49 -3.77
C ARG A 110 -2.45 14.36 -2.85
N ALA A 111 -2.24 13.94 -1.61
CA ALA A 111 -3.31 13.96 -0.62
C ALA A 111 -3.51 15.41 -0.16
N ALA A 112 -4.69 15.98 -0.43
CA ALA A 112 -5.09 17.28 0.05
C ALA A 112 -6.31 17.15 0.95
N VAL A 113 -6.35 17.93 2.01
CA VAL A 113 -7.50 17.93 2.93
C VAL A 113 -8.69 18.57 2.23
N GLY A 114 -9.78 17.81 2.07
CA GLY A 114 -11.07 18.32 1.63
C GLY A 114 -11.29 18.39 0.11
N ASP A 115 -10.34 17.97 -0.72
CA ASP A 115 -10.50 17.96 -2.17
C ASP A 115 -10.57 16.53 -2.72
N SER A 116 -11.79 16.10 -3.03
CA SER A 116 -12.07 14.76 -3.55
C SER A 116 -11.59 14.56 -4.99
N GLU A 117 -11.30 15.61 -5.73
CA GLU A 117 -10.89 15.49 -7.13
C GLU A 117 -9.38 15.25 -7.32
N LEU A 118 -8.56 15.64 -6.34
CA LEU A 118 -7.11 15.54 -6.41
C LEU A 118 -6.54 14.18 -5.96
N GLY A 119 -7.34 13.33 -5.32
CA GLY A 119 -6.89 12.00 -4.88
C GLY A 119 -6.49 11.13 -6.04
N THR A 120 -5.22 10.87 -6.09
CA THR A 120 -4.66 9.92 -7.05
C THR A 120 -4.65 8.52 -6.45
N GLY A 121 -4.46 7.52 -7.29
CA GLY A 121 -4.32 6.13 -6.84
C GLY A 121 -3.17 5.88 -5.87
N ARG A 122 -2.23 6.82 -5.75
CA ARG A 122 -0.98 6.63 -5.01
C ARG A 122 -1.08 6.64 -3.48
N PHE A 123 -2.20 7.06 -2.87
CA PHE A 123 -2.30 7.01 -1.39
C PHE A 123 -2.11 5.57 -0.90
N ALA A 124 -1.22 5.37 0.10
CA ALA A 124 -0.90 4.05 0.60
C ALA A 124 -1.89 3.60 1.68
N GLN A 125 -2.47 2.43 1.50
CA GLN A 125 -3.04 1.59 2.54
C GLN A 125 -1.94 0.62 2.97
N ILE A 126 -1.77 0.36 4.25
CA ILE A 126 -0.54 -0.22 4.78
C ILE A 126 -0.78 -1.34 5.78
N SER A 127 0.23 -2.21 5.96
CA SER A 127 0.26 -3.23 7.01
C SER A 127 1.70 -3.43 7.52
N GLY A 128 1.84 -3.76 8.81
CA GLY A 128 3.12 -3.97 9.47
C GLY A 128 3.76 -2.71 10.03
N PHE A 129 3.18 -1.55 9.81
CA PHE A 129 3.67 -0.26 10.33
C PHE A 129 2.56 0.78 10.40
N SER A 130 2.84 1.89 11.08
CA SER A 130 2.03 3.10 11.07
C SER A 130 2.86 4.31 10.64
N PHE A 131 2.20 5.34 10.07
CA PHE A 131 2.85 6.61 9.80
C PHE A 131 1.97 7.81 10.09
N VAL A 132 2.61 8.92 10.47
CA VAL A 132 1.99 10.23 10.66
C VAL A 132 2.50 11.18 9.59
N TRP A 133 1.60 11.89 8.95
CA TRP A 133 1.93 12.88 7.93
C TRP A 133 1.17 14.18 8.09
N SER A 134 1.64 15.26 7.44
CA SER A 134 1.03 16.58 7.51
C SER A 134 1.08 17.30 6.18
N VAL A 135 -0.02 17.88 5.76
CA VAL A 135 -0.11 18.72 4.55
C VAL A 135 0.70 20.02 4.64
N SER A 136 1.15 20.43 5.83
CA SER A 136 1.96 21.63 6.01
C SER A 136 3.40 21.49 5.48
N GLY A 137 3.85 20.25 5.23
CA GLY A 137 5.14 19.98 4.59
C GLY A 137 5.06 20.08 3.07
N ASN A 138 6.24 20.24 2.43
CA ASN A 138 6.33 20.22 0.98
C ASN A 138 5.81 18.89 0.44
N ALA A 139 4.96 18.96 -0.59
CA ALA A 139 4.60 17.78 -1.36
C ALA A 139 5.79 17.33 -2.21
N GLN A 140 6.12 16.04 -2.16
CA GLN A 140 7.12 15.48 -3.05
C GLN A 140 6.69 15.61 -4.50
N SER A 141 7.64 15.88 -5.38
CA SER A 141 7.46 15.80 -6.83
C SER A 141 8.61 15.02 -7.45
N LEU A 142 8.26 14.04 -8.27
CA LEU A 142 9.21 13.20 -9.01
C LEU A 142 9.01 13.42 -10.51
N GLY A 143 10.10 13.35 -11.26
CA GLY A 143 10.11 13.24 -12.72
C GLY A 143 9.65 11.86 -13.19
N SER A 144 9.59 11.66 -14.52
CA SER A 144 9.18 10.38 -15.13
C SER A 144 10.07 9.22 -14.73
N ASP A 145 11.34 9.48 -14.54
CA ASP A 145 12.38 8.47 -14.26
C ASP A 145 12.72 8.41 -12.76
N CYS A 146 11.76 8.77 -11.90
CA CYS A 146 11.96 8.83 -10.46
C CYS A 146 12.98 9.90 -9.98
N GLU A 147 13.39 10.81 -10.86
CA GLU A 147 14.23 11.92 -10.48
C GLU A 147 13.53 12.80 -9.44
N MET A 148 14.24 13.13 -8.34
CA MET A 148 13.71 14.02 -7.31
C MET A 148 13.71 15.47 -7.80
N ILE A 149 12.53 16.04 -8.06
CA ILE A 149 12.34 17.44 -8.42
C ILE A 149 12.13 18.29 -7.16
N VAL A 150 11.25 17.82 -6.26
CA VAL A 150 10.97 18.47 -4.97
C VAL A 150 11.01 17.41 -3.88
N GLU A 151 11.87 17.60 -2.89
CA GLU A 151 11.92 16.71 -1.73
C GLU A 151 10.66 16.87 -0.87
N GLY A 152 10.05 15.73 -0.51
CA GLY A 152 8.90 15.67 0.36
C GLY A 152 9.27 15.93 1.83
N ALA A 153 8.37 16.62 2.53
CA ALA A 153 8.52 16.90 3.96
C ALA A 153 7.19 16.69 4.72
N ARG A 154 6.32 15.82 4.19
CA ARG A 154 5.02 15.54 4.80
C ARG A 154 5.06 14.42 5.81
N ILE A 155 5.93 13.41 5.62
CA ILE A 155 6.07 12.27 6.55
C ILE A 155 6.78 12.74 7.82
N ARG A 156 6.13 12.56 8.99
CA ARG A 156 6.62 13.00 10.30
C ARG A 156 7.13 11.85 11.14
N GLU A 157 6.37 10.78 11.23
CA GLU A 157 6.71 9.57 11.99
C GLU A 157 6.43 8.35 11.15
N VAL A 158 7.26 7.33 11.27
CA VAL A 158 7.02 5.97 10.75
C VAL A 158 7.52 5.01 11.82
N VAL A 159 6.63 4.11 12.26
CA VAL A 159 6.93 3.14 13.32
C VAL A 159 6.42 1.77 12.88
N LEU A 160 7.29 0.76 12.92
CA LEU A 160 6.91 -0.64 12.67
C LEU A 160 6.07 -1.17 13.83
N ASP A 161 5.28 -2.21 13.59
CA ASP A 161 4.43 -2.84 14.61
C ASP A 161 5.24 -3.43 15.79
N ASN A 162 6.52 -3.72 15.59
CA ASN A 162 7.44 -4.13 16.66
C ASN A 162 7.93 -2.97 17.55
N GLY A 163 7.51 -1.73 17.26
CA GLY A 163 7.90 -0.51 17.97
C GLY A 163 9.17 0.16 17.44
N GLU A 164 9.82 -0.39 16.40
CA GLU A 164 11.00 0.22 15.81
C GLU A 164 10.64 1.46 14.99
N ALA A 165 11.25 2.60 15.33
CA ALA A 165 11.05 3.84 14.60
C ALA A 165 11.96 3.90 13.35
N ILE A 166 11.35 4.13 12.18
CA ILE A 166 12.02 4.32 10.89
C ILE A 166 12.22 5.81 10.59
N VAL A 167 11.21 6.63 10.91
CA VAL A 167 11.26 8.09 10.78
C VAL A 167 10.76 8.69 12.09
N SER A 168 11.47 9.69 12.61
CA SER A 168 11.01 10.51 13.73
C SER A 168 11.25 11.98 13.47
N ARG A 169 10.23 12.80 13.75
CA ARG A 169 10.23 14.26 13.48
C ARG A 169 10.65 14.61 12.05
N GLY A 170 10.21 13.78 11.09
CA GLY A 170 10.52 13.92 9.67
C GLY A 170 11.93 13.46 9.25
N ARG A 171 12.74 12.97 10.16
CA ARG A 171 14.11 12.50 9.91
C ARG A 171 14.19 10.99 9.91
N VAL A 172 14.87 10.44 8.93
CA VAL A 172 15.13 8.99 8.86
C VAL A 172 16.09 8.58 9.98
N ILE A 173 15.73 7.52 10.69
CA ILE A 173 16.56 6.87 11.70
C ILE A 173 17.38 5.77 11.02
N THR A 174 18.69 5.78 11.21
CA THR A 174 19.59 4.75 10.66
C THR A 174 19.24 3.38 11.22
N GLY A 175 19.24 2.37 10.38
CA GLY A 175 18.93 0.98 10.76
C GLY A 175 18.91 0.05 9.56
N THR A 176 18.41 -1.16 9.74
CA THR A 176 18.29 -2.18 8.69
C THR A 176 17.28 -1.75 7.61
N SER A 177 17.52 -2.20 6.39
CA SER A 177 16.56 -2.10 5.28
C SER A 177 15.31 -2.93 5.55
N LEU A 178 14.25 -2.66 4.81
CA LEU A 178 12.95 -3.34 4.91
C LEU A 178 12.67 -4.14 3.64
N ASN A 179 12.02 -5.28 3.79
CA ASN A 179 11.43 -6.00 2.66
C ASN A 179 9.94 -5.61 2.57
N VAL A 180 9.52 -5.13 1.41
CA VAL A 180 8.19 -4.55 1.21
C VAL A 180 7.36 -5.45 0.32
N ALA A 181 6.23 -5.97 0.81
CA ALA A 181 5.24 -6.65 -0.02
C ALA A 181 4.32 -5.62 -0.69
N THR A 182 4.04 -5.81 -1.98
CA THR A 182 3.18 -4.90 -2.74
C THR A 182 2.75 -5.54 -4.07
N PRO A 183 1.66 -5.10 -4.73
CA PRO A 183 1.35 -5.52 -6.09
C PRO A 183 2.48 -5.17 -7.07
N ASP A 184 2.66 -5.99 -8.09
CA ASP A 184 3.68 -5.79 -9.13
C ASP A 184 3.56 -4.43 -9.83
N PHE A 185 2.33 -3.95 -10.08
CA PHE A 185 2.08 -2.59 -10.57
C PHE A 185 2.84 -1.55 -9.74
N THR A 186 2.77 -1.64 -8.42
CA THR A 186 3.45 -0.71 -7.50
C THR A 186 4.95 -0.97 -7.45
N ALA A 187 5.36 -2.24 -7.39
CA ALA A 187 6.77 -2.64 -7.32
C ALA A 187 7.58 -2.15 -8.54
N PHE A 188 6.94 -2.12 -9.72
CA PHE A 188 7.56 -1.68 -10.98
C PHE A 188 7.31 -0.20 -11.33
N GLY A 189 6.93 0.63 -10.35
CA GLY A 189 6.88 2.09 -10.50
C GLY A 189 5.51 2.66 -10.83
N GLY A 190 4.45 1.85 -10.85
CA GLY A 190 3.09 2.35 -10.99
C GLY A 190 2.77 3.38 -9.90
N ASP A 191 1.95 4.38 -10.23
CA ASP A 191 1.65 5.51 -9.36
C ASP A 191 2.92 6.27 -8.84
N GLN A 192 4.05 6.15 -9.55
CA GLN A 192 5.37 6.71 -9.18
C GLN A 192 5.93 6.18 -7.85
N TYR A 193 5.67 4.93 -7.51
CA TYR A 193 6.33 4.24 -6.41
C TYR A 193 7.75 3.85 -6.83
N CYS A 194 8.71 4.66 -6.45
CA CYS A 194 10.10 4.53 -6.88
C CYS A 194 10.94 3.82 -5.82
N PHE A 195 11.12 2.50 -5.98
CA PHE A 195 11.96 1.69 -5.09
C PHE A 195 13.45 1.66 -5.50
N GLY A 196 13.86 2.52 -6.43
CA GLY A 196 15.23 2.55 -6.95
C GLY A 196 15.59 1.27 -7.72
N ASN A 197 16.78 0.76 -7.46
CA ASN A 197 17.29 -0.48 -8.07
C ASN A 197 17.07 -1.71 -7.18
N ALA A 198 16.12 -1.66 -6.26
CA ALA A 198 15.83 -2.78 -5.38
C ALA A 198 15.41 -4.02 -6.20
N LYS A 199 15.90 -5.19 -5.80
CA LYS A 199 15.49 -6.44 -6.42
C LYS A 199 14.02 -6.70 -6.11
N VAL A 200 13.27 -7.20 -7.09
CA VAL A 200 11.87 -7.61 -6.93
C VAL A 200 11.74 -9.10 -7.21
N THR A 201 11.03 -9.82 -6.36
CA THR A 201 10.62 -11.20 -6.59
C THR A 201 9.10 -11.26 -6.68
N GLN A 202 8.57 -11.79 -7.80
CA GLN A 202 7.15 -12.06 -7.95
C GLN A 202 6.81 -13.40 -7.28
N LEU A 203 5.71 -13.43 -6.54
CA LEU A 203 5.23 -14.57 -5.77
C LEU A 203 4.00 -15.26 -6.41
N GLY A 204 3.60 -14.79 -7.60
CA GLY A 204 2.37 -15.25 -8.28
C GLY A 204 1.17 -14.34 -8.02
N PRO A 205 -0.03 -14.74 -8.45
CA PRO A 205 -1.21 -13.90 -8.40
C PRO A 205 -1.50 -13.35 -7.00
N GLU A 206 -1.89 -12.08 -6.94
CA GLU A 206 -2.18 -11.35 -5.70
C GLU A 206 -3.31 -12.01 -4.90
N TYR A 207 -4.30 -12.59 -5.61
CA TYR A 207 -5.45 -13.26 -5.02
C TYR A 207 -5.54 -14.70 -5.55
N ASN A 208 -5.40 -15.68 -4.66
CA ASN A 208 -5.58 -17.12 -4.90
C ASN A 208 -6.62 -17.71 -3.96
#